data_35ff09dd97aad08f9d18419bb4a9dac2
#
_entry.id   35ff09dd97aad08f9d18419bb4a9dac2
#
_cell.length_a   1.000
_cell.length_b   1.000
_cell.length_c   1.000
_cell.angle_alpha   90.00
_cell.angle_beta   90.00
_cell.angle_gamma   90.00
#
_symmetry.space_group_name_H-M   'P 1'
#
loop_
_entity.id
_entity.type
_entity.pdbx_description
1 polymer ?
#
loop_
_entity_poly.entity_id
_entity_poly.type
_entity_poly.pdbx_seq_one_letter_code
_entity_poly.pdbx_strand_id
1 'polypeptide(L)'
;MILYKIGEVVHKNKNNLIFENKGDGYIVTTPKLDRFEVGQKLKIYLYEHITDYYHNFYGFKEFKERVLFIDLLGIEKIGPKVAISMLDKGWELIANYIANENWQELAKCQFINEKTAKLICVELSEKWRKMVDSNVAKIANDNVIMSELSNTLASFGFKKKQIDYALTNVTNKKDLDKMVEESINLITSYKDGEVRA
;
A
#
# COMPACT_ATOMS: atom_id res chain seq x y z
N MET A 1 9.71 17.50 -10.70
CA MET A 1 9.13 16.13 -10.47
C MET A 1 8.15 16.21 -9.30
N ILE A 2 6.91 15.76 -9.51
CA ILE A 2 5.87 15.73 -8.48
C ILE A 2 5.92 14.36 -7.79
N LEU A 3 6.03 14.35 -6.45
CA LEU A 3 6.10 13.10 -5.68
C LEU A 3 4.69 12.55 -5.36
N TYR A 4 3.78 13.42 -4.92
CA TYR A 4 2.40 13.06 -4.62
C TYR A 4 1.47 14.27 -4.74
N LYS A 5 0.18 14.00 -4.84
CA LYS A 5 -0.90 14.98 -4.69
C LYS A 5 -1.98 14.43 -3.76
N ILE A 6 -2.69 15.34 -3.10
CA ILE A 6 -3.89 15.03 -2.29
C ILE A 6 -5.07 15.64 -3.01
N GLY A 7 -6.07 14.83 -3.34
CA GLY A 7 -7.21 15.28 -4.13
C GLY A 7 -8.28 14.21 -4.21
N GLU A 8 -9.11 14.29 -5.24
CA GLU A 8 -10.29 13.45 -5.43
C GLU A 8 -10.27 12.74 -6.78
N VAL A 9 -10.76 11.52 -6.83
CA VAL A 9 -11.02 10.79 -8.08
C VAL A 9 -12.35 11.26 -8.64
N VAL A 10 -12.34 12.05 -9.70
CA VAL A 10 -13.56 12.62 -10.29
C VAL A 10 -14.15 11.75 -11.40
N HIS A 11 -13.34 10.92 -12.04
CA HIS A 11 -13.80 10.01 -13.09
C HIS A 11 -12.87 8.81 -13.25
N LYS A 12 -13.43 7.69 -13.76
CA LYS A 12 -12.68 6.49 -14.14
C LYS A 12 -13.07 6.06 -15.54
N ASN A 13 -12.10 5.64 -16.34
CA ASN A 13 -12.33 4.92 -17.58
C ASN A 13 -11.60 3.56 -17.56
N LYS A 14 -11.52 2.85 -18.69
CA LYS A 14 -10.95 1.49 -18.73
C LYS A 14 -9.48 1.39 -18.27
N ASN A 15 -8.70 2.45 -18.45
CA ASN A 15 -7.23 2.40 -18.26
C ASN A 15 -6.70 3.47 -17.31
N ASN A 16 -7.48 4.53 -17.05
CA ASN A 16 -7.02 5.71 -16.34
C ASN A 16 -8.09 6.21 -15.38
N LEU A 17 -7.66 6.97 -14.39
CA LEU A 17 -8.54 7.83 -13.61
C LEU A 17 -8.25 9.30 -13.89
N ILE A 18 -9.23 10.15 -13.68
CA ILE A 18 -9.05 11.60 -13.61
C ILE A 18 -9.00 11.97 -12.14
N PHE A 19 -7.87 12.54 -11.74
CA PHE A 19 -7.61 12.94 -10.37
C PHE A 19 -7.58 14.46 -10.30
N GLU A 20 -8.44 15.03 -9.47
CA GLU A 20 -8.51 16.48 -9.27
C GLU A 20 -7.74 16.89 -8.03
N ASN A 21 -6.93 17.93 -8.16
CA ASN A 21 -6.24 18.59 -7.07
C ASN A 21 -6.31 20.11 -7.26
N LYS A 22 -7.02 20.81 -6.39
CA LYS A 22 -7.15 22.30 -6.38
C LYS A 22 -7.66 22.89 -7.69
N GLY A 23 -8.59 22.20 -8.38
CA GLY A 23 -9.16 22.63 -9.66
C GLY A 23 -8.40 22.14 -10.90
N ASP A 24 -7.22 21.51 -10.72
CA ASP A 24 -6.48 20.90 -11.82
C ASP A 24 -6.84 19.42 -11.97
N GLY A 25 -7.21 18.98 -13.18
CA GLY A 25 -7.49 17.58 -13.50
C GLY A 25 -6.29 16.88 -14.13
N TYR A 26 -5.89 15.74 -13.58
CA TYR A 26 -4.78 14.91 -14.06
C TYR A 26 -5.31 13.59 -14.59
N ILE A 27 -4.93 13.22 -15.83
CA ILE A 27 -5.14 11.87 -16.35
C ILE A 27 -4.03 11.00 -15.81
N VAL A 28 -4.39 10.03 -14.97
CA VAL A 28 -3.42 9.19 -14.25
C VAL A 28 -3.65 7.72 -14.59
N THR A 29 -2.62 7.06 -15.12
CA THR A 29 -2.59 5.61 -15.30
C THR A 29 -2.19 4.95 -13.98
N THR A 30 -2.94 3.95 -13.52
CA THR A 30 -2.69 3.28 -12.25
C THR A 30 -2.87 1.77 -12.37
N PRO A 31 -2.07 0.95 -11.67
CA PRO A 31 -2.34 -0.47 -11.55
C PRO A 31 -3.56 -0.70 -10.65
N LYS A 32 -4.27 -1.83 -10.89
CA LYS A 32 -5.47 -2.21 -10.12
C LYS A 32 -6.45 -1.03 -9.98
N LEU A 33 -6.91 -0.52 -11.11
CA LEU A 33 -7.80 0.64 -11.20
C LEU A 33 -9.11 0.47 -10.39
N ASP A 34 -9.53 -0.77 -10.16
CA ASP A 34 -10.69 -1.15 -9.35
C ASP A 34 -10.56 -0.74 -7.87
N ARG A 35 -9.33 -0.58 -7.35
CA ARG A 35 -9.06 -0.09 -5.98
C ARG A 35 -9.46 1.38 -5.75
N PHE A 36 -9.76 2.13 -6.79
CA PHE A 36 -10.12 3.54 -6.70
C PHE A 36 -11.61 3.71 -6.96
N GLU A 37 -12.26 4.57 -6.20
CA GLU A 37 -13.68 4.88 -6.35
C GLU A 37 -13.88 6.34 -6.73
N VAL A 38 -14.86 6.63 -7.58
CA VAL A 38 -15.24 8.00 -7.93
C VAL A 38 -15.77 8.71 -6.68
N GLY A 39 -15.32 9.93 -6.42
CA GLY A 39 -15.59 10.68 -5.19
C GLY A 39 -14.61 10.39 -4.05
N GLN A 40 -13.73 9.40 -4.20
CA GLN A 40 -12.73 9.08 -3.18
C GLN A 40 -11.68 10.18 -3.06
N LYS A 41 -11.53 10.73 -1.85
CA LYS A 41 -10.42 11.64 -1.50
C LYS A 41 -9.24 10.85 -0.95
N LEU A 42 -8.08 11.03 -1.57
CA LEU A 42 -6.88 10.30 -1.16
C LEU A 42 -5.60 11.06 -1.52
N LYS A 43 -4.49 10.61 -0.94
CA LYS A 43 -3.15 10.91 -1.42
C LYS A 43 -2.73 9.89 -2.46
N ILE A 44 -2.37 10.35 -3.67
CA ILE A 44 -1.82 9.52 -4.73
C ILE A 44 -0.34 9.86 -4.95
N TYR A 45 0.53 8.84 -4.96
CA TYR A 45 1.94 9.00 -5.31
C TYR A 45 2.09 8.98 -6.81
N LEU A 46 2.81 9.94 -7.37
CA LEU A 46 2.90 10.18 -8.80
C LEU A 46 4.31 9.90 -9.34
N TYR A 47 4.35 9.43 -10.55
CA TYR A 47 5.53 9.40 -11.39
C TYR A 47 5.20 10.05 -12.73
N GLU A 48 6.00 11.05 -13.11
CA GLU A 48 5.89 11.75 -14.40
C GLU A 48 6.83 11.08 -15.39
N HIS A 49 6.27 10.52 -16.46
CA HIS A 49 7.03 9.99 -17.56
C HIS A 49 6.99 10.98 -18.72
N ILE A 50 8.10 11.68 -18.91
CA ILE A 50 8.24 12.73 -19.92
C ILE A 50 9.18 12.21 -21.00
N THR A 51 8.71 12.24 -22.24
CA THR A 51 9.49 12.00 -23.44
C THR A 51 9.28 13.16 -24.41
N ASP A 52 9.98 13.21 -25.53
CA ASP A 52 9.80 14.26 -26.54
C ASP A 52 8.37 14.32 -27.10
N TYR A 53 7.60 13.22 -26.97
CA TYR A 53 6.24 13.08 -27.55
C TYR A 53 5.13 12.95 -26.51
N TYR A 54 5.45 12.55 -25.27
CA TYR A 54 4.45 12.19 -24.28
C TYR A 54 4.80 12.73 -22.90
N HIS A 55 3.80 13.27 -22.21
CA HIS A 55 3.84 13.58 -20.80
C HIS A 55 2.72 12.81 -20.10
N ASN A 56 3.05 11.70 -19.46
CA ASN A 56 2.11 10.81 -18.84
C ASN A 56 2.31 10.78 -17.31
N PHE A 57 1.21 10.74 -16.56
CA PHE A 57 1.23 10.52 -15.13
C PHE A 57 0.87 9.08 -14.80
N TYR A 58 1.67 8.47 -13.95
CA TYR A 58 1.41 7.18 -13.32
C TYR A 58 1.17 7.40 -11.84
N GLY A 59 0.11 6.76 -11.28
CA GLY A 59 -0.32 6.98 -9.91
C GLY A 59 -0.42 5.70 -9.11
N PHE A 60 -0.05 5.79 -7.82
CA PHE A 60 0.05 4.64 -6.92
C PHE A 60 -0.57 4.98 -5.57
N LYS A 61 -1.31 4.04 -4.97
CA LYS A 61 -1.85 4.23 -3.62
C LYS A 61 -0.76 4.23 -2.56
N GLU A 62 0.31 3.47 -2.78
CA GLU A 62 1.39 3.28 -1.83
C GLU A 62 2.73 3.76 -2.36
N PHE A 63 3.55 4.30 -1.46
CA PHE A 63 4.90 4.76 -1.83
C PHE A 63 5.78 3.61 -2.33
N LYS A 64 5.70 2.43 -1.72
CA LYS A 64 6.48 1.25 -2.13
C LYS A 64 6.08 0.75 -3.52
N GLU A 65 4.79 0.82 -3.85
CA GLU A 65 4.29 0.50 -5.20
C GLU A 65 4.92 1.41 -6.26
N ARG A 66 4.99 2.73 -5.96
CA ARG A 66 5.70 3.70 -6.82
C ARG A 66 7.19 3.40 -6.95
N VAL A 67 7.84 3.02 -5.84
CA VAL A 67 9.29 2.67 -5.85
C VAL A 67 9.52 1.45 -6.74
N LEU A 68 8.69 0.40 -6.60
CA LEU A 68 8.79 -0.79 -7.43
C LEU A 68 8.60 -0.48 -8.92
N PHE A 69 7.62 0.37 -9.25
CA PHE A 69 7.42 0.82 -10.62
C PHE A 69 8.67 1.45 -11.22
N ILE A 70 9.31 2.36 -10.47
CA ILE A 70 10.54 3.05 -10.92
C ILE A 70 11.70 2.07 -11.07
N ASP A 71 11.85 1.14 -10.13
CA ASP A 71 12.89 0.12 -10.20
C ASP A 71 12.72 -0.78 -11.44
N LEU A 72 11.48 -1.17 -11.74
CA LEU A 72 11.17 -1.94 -12.95
C LEU A 72 11.50 -1.16 -14.23
N LEU A 73 11.25 0.15 -14.27
CA LEU A 73 11.63 0.99 -15.40
C LEU A 73 13.14 1.08 -15.62
N GLY A 74 13.95 0.84 -14.60
CA GLY A 74 15.41 0.76 -14.69
C GLY A 74 15.90 -0.49 -15.41
N ILE A 75 15.05 -1.52 -15.57
CA ILE A 75 15.43 -2.77 -16.23
C ILE A 75 15.28 -2.64 -17.75
N GLU A 76 16.31 -3.08 -18.47
CA GLU A 76 16.30 -3.08 -19.94
C GLU A 76 15.05 -3.79 -20.49
N LYS A 77 14.38 -3.15 -21.46
CA LYS A 77 13.16 -3.63 -22.15
C LYS A 77 11.88 -3.57 -21.30
N ILE A 78 11.92 -3.04 -20.08
CA ILE A 78 10.71 -2.80 -19.29
C ILE A 78 10.34 -1.32 -19.40
N GLY A 79 9.28 -1.05 -20.16
CA GLY A 79 8.66 0.27 -20.24
C GLY A 79 7.46 0.40 -19.28
N PRO A 80 6.89 1.62 -19.16
CA PRO A 80 5.79 1.89 -18.23
C PRO A 80 4.59 0.96 -18.40
N LYS A 81 4.21 0.59 -19.63
CA LYS A 81 3.09 -0.32 -19.91
C LYS A 81 3.33 -1.71 -19.34
N VAL A 82 4.55 -2.22 -19.45
CA VAL A 82 4.93 -3.54 -18.92
C VAL A 82 4.96 -3.50 -17.40
N ALA A 83 5.57 -2.47 -16.81
CA ALA A 83 5.63 -2.28 -15.38
C ALA A 83 4.23 -2.19 -14.75
N ILE A 84 3.29 -1.40 -15.32
CA ILE A 84 1.89 -1.36 -14.86
C ILE A 84 1.23 -2.73 -14.95
N SER A 85 1.40 -3.46 -16.08
CA SER A 85 0.82 -4.79 -16.23
C SER A 85 1.33 -5.80 -15.20
N MET A 86 2.59 -5.69 -14.77
CA MET A 86 3.12 -6.50 -13.68
C MET A 86 2.45 -6.11 -12.35
N LEU A 87 2.37 -4.82 -12.05
CA LEU A 87 1.79 -4.30 -10.81
C LEU A 87 0.27 -4.52 -10.71
N ASP A 88 -0.44 -4.75 -11.81
CA ASP A 88 -1.85 -5.16 -11.82
C ASP A 88 -2.08 -6.49 -11.10
N LYS A 89 -1.06 -7.36 -10.97
CA LYS A 89 -1.13 -8.58 -10.15
C LYS A 89 -1.03 -8.30 -8.64
N GLY A 90 -0.55 -7.12 -8.26
CA GLY A 90 -0.29 -6.68 -6.89
C GLY A 90 1.20 -6.44 -6.68
N TRP A 91 1.53 -5.26 -6.22
CA TRP A 91 2.93 -4.87 -6.02
C TRP A 91 3.63 -5.73 -4.96
N GLU A 92 2.92 -6.13 -3.90
CA GLU A 92 3.44 -6.99 -2.83
C GLU A 92 3.83 -8.36 -3.38
N LEU A 93 2.98 -8.93 -4.24
CA LEU A 93 3.23 -10.23 -4.86
C LEU A 93 4.47 -10.16 -5.77
N ILE A 94 4.55 -9.13 -6.61
CA ILE A 94 5.70 -8.92 -7.50
C ILE A 94 6.97 -8.68 -6.68
N ALA A 95 6.92 -7.86 -5.62
CA ALA A 95 8.03 -7.62 -4.72
C ALA A 95 8.52 -8.91 -4.04
N ASN A 96 7.60 -9.77 -3.60
CA ASN A 96 7.94 -11.07 -3.02
C ASN A 96 8.60 -12.01 -4.05
N TYR A 97 8.11 -12.07 -5.29
CA TYR A 97 8.75 -12.87 -6.34
C TYR A 97 10.16 -12.39 -6.62
N ILE A 98 10.40 -11.09 -6.66
CA ILE A 98 11.72 -10.49 -6.85
C ILE A 98 12.64 -10.82 -5.66
N ALA A 99 12.17 -10.59 -4.42
CA ALA A 99 12.94 -10.81 -3.20
C ALA A 99 13.38 -12.26 -3.04
N ASN A 100 12.54 -13.22 -3.45
CA ASN A 100 12.82 -14.66 -3.38
C ASN A 100 13.41 -15.22 -4.68
N GLU A 101 13.78 -14.37 -5.64
CA GLU A 101 14.36 -14.77 -6.93
C GLU A 101 13.49 -15.76 -7.74
N ASN A 102 12.18 -15.67 -7.55
CA ASN A 102 11.20 -16.53 -8.21
C ASN A 102 10.91 -16.05 -9.63
N TRP A 103 11.93 -16.13 -10.49
CA TRP A 103 11.84 -15.70 -11.89
C TRP A 103 10.80 -16.47 -12.69
N GLN A 104 10.46 -17.72 -12.31
CA GLN A 104 9.45 -18.54 -12.98
C GLN A 104 8.06 -17.88 -12.90
N GLU A 105 7.70 -17.35 -11.74
CA GLU A 105 6.44 -16.63 -11.56
C GLU A 105 6.46 -15.26 -12.23
N LEU A 106 7.59 -14.57 -12.23
CA LEU A 106 7.75 -13.32 -12.97
C LEU A 106 7.62 -13.53 -14.49
N ALA A 107 8.15 -14.64 -15.02
CA ALA A 107 8.04 -14.98 -16.44
C ALA A 107 6.60 -15.26 -16.92
N LYS A 108 5.66 -15.54 -15.99
CA LYS A 108 4.22 -15.64 -16.27
C LYS A 108 3.53 -14.29 -16.41
N CYS A 109 4.23 -13.18 -16.12
CA CYS A 109 3.68 -11.85 -16.35
C CYS A 109 3.67 -11.54 -17.85
N GLN A 110 2.65 -10.80 -18.27
CA GLN A 110 2.51 -10.42 -19.68
C GLN A 110 3.72 -9.60 -20.14
N PHE A 111 4.24 -9.89 -21.31
CA PHE A 111 5.41 -9.26 -21.93
C PHE A 111 6.76 -9.53 -21.23
N ILE A 112 6.81 -10.41 -20.23
CA ILE A 112 8.05 -10.82 -19.55
C ILE A 112 8.45 -12.20 -20.04
N ASN A 113 9.65 -12.31 -20.63
CA ASN A 113 10.26 -13.58 -20.96
C ASN A 113 11.22 -14.03 -19.83
N GLU A 114 11.67 -15.28 -19.91
CA GLU A 114 12.56 -15.86 -18.91
C GLU A 114 13.85 -15.06 -18.69
N LYS A 115 14.46 -14.57 -19.78
CA LYS A 115 15.69 -13.76 -19.71
C LYS A 115 15.46 -12.45 -18.94
N THR A 116 14.36 -11.76 -19.25
CA THR A 116 13.98 -10.51 -18.56
C THR A 116 13.61 -10.79 -17.09
N ALA A 117 12.89 -11.88 -16.81
CA ALA A 117 12.55 -12.28 -15.43
C ALA A 117 13.79 -12.53 -14.57
N LYS A 118 14.79 -13.26 -15.12
CA LYS A 118 16.07 -13.47 -14.44
C LYS A 118 16.83 -12.17 -14.22
N LEU A 119 16.84 -11.26 -15.19
CA LEU A 119 17.48 -9.94 -15.07
C LEU A 119 16.83 -9.11 -13.95
N ILE A 120 15.50 -9.09 -13.87
CA ILE A 120 14.77 -8.43 -12.76
C ILE A 120 15.24 -8.96 -11.41
N CYS A 121 15.34 -10.30 -11.25
CA CYS A 121 15.82 -10.90 -10.00
C CYS A 121 17.25 -10.48 -9.68
N VAL A 122 18.16 -10.57 -10.66
CA VAL A 122 19.58 -10.20 -10.45
C VAL A 122 19.73 -8.74 -10.01
N GLU A 123 19.01 -7.82 -10.65
CA GLU A 123 19.16 -6.39 -10.40
C GLU A 123 18.43 -5.93 -9.12
N LEU A 124 17.32 -6.57 -8.74
CA LEU A 124 16.42 -6.00 -7.73
C LEU A 124 16.27 -6.88 -6.48
N SER A 125 16.67 -8.16 -6.47
CA SER A 125 16.39 -9.07 -5.34
C SER A 125 16.98 -8.58 -4.02
N GLU A 126 18.22 -8.12 -4.00
CA GLU A 126 18.86 -7.66 -2.76
C GLU A 126 18.14 -6.47 -2.11
N LYS A 127 17.74 -5.49 -2.95
CA LYS A 127 17.01 -4.30 -2.51
C LYS A 127 15.63 -4.69 -1.96
N TRP A 128 14.89 -5.50 -2.71
CA TRP A 128 13.50 -5.84 -2.38
C TRP A 128 13.40 -6.85 -1.24
N ARG A 129 14.38 -7.72 -1.05
CA ARG A 129 14.49 -8.57 0.14
C ARG A 129 14.51 -7.72 1.42
N LYS A 130 15.40 -6.72 1.49
CA LYS A 130 15.45 -5.78 2.63
C LYS A 130 14.15 -5.01 2.84
N MET A 131 13.46 -4.62 1.75
CA MET A 131 12.20 -3.88 1.83
C MET A 131 11.00 -4.75 2.24
N VAL A 132 10.98 -6.02 1.84
CA VAL A 132 9.95 -7.00 2.23
C VAL A 132 10.16 -7.42 3.69
N ASP A 133 11.37 -7.78 4.09
CA ASP A 133 11.70 -8.18 5.47
C ASP A 133 11.38 -7.07 6.47
N SER A 134 11.65 -5.81 6.12
CA SER A 134 11.28 -4.67 6.96
C SER A 134 9.77 -4.51 7.17
N ASN A 135 8.95 -4.96 6.21
CA ASN A 135 7.49 -4.99 6.35
C ASN A 135 7.04 -6.13 7.26
N VAL A 136 7.61 -7.33 7.07
CA VAL A 136 7.31 -8.49 7.91
C VAL A 136 7.67 -8.20 9.36
N ALA A 137 8.85 -7.63 9.60
CA ALA A 137 9.31 -7.23 10.94
C ALA A 137 8.38 -6.16 11.55
N LYS A 138 7.90 -5.20 10.76
CA LYS A 138 6.97 -4.17 11.24
C LYS A 138 5.60 -4.73 11.57
N ILE A 139 5.04 -5.59 10.71
CA ILE A 139 3.75 -6.27 10.97
C ILE A 139 3.85 -7.20 12.19
N ALA A 140 4.96 -7.93 12.32
CA ALA A 140 5.21 -8.78 13.48
C ALA A 140 5.29 -7.95 14.77
N ASN A 141 5.97 -6.80 14.74
CA ASN A 141 6.07 -5.89 15.89
C ASN A 141 4.71 -5.26 16.23
N ASP A 142 3.93 -4.82 15.24
CA ASP A 142 2.59 -4.28 15.45
C ASP A 142 1.66 -5.34 16.07
N ASN A 143 1.75 -6.60 15.66
CA ASN A 143 0.99 -7.71 16.24
C ASN A 143 1.41 -8.03 17.68
N VAL A 144 2.71 -7.95 18.00
CA VAL A 144 3.22 -8.12 19.36
C VAL A 144 2.69 -7.01 20.27
N ILE A 145 2.78 -5.75 19.84
CA ILE A 145 2.29 -4.59 20.61
C ILE A 145 0.77 -4.69 20.85
N MET A 146 0.00 -5.10 19.83
CA MET A 146 -1.45 -5.30 19.98
C MET A 146 -1.79 -6.44 20.95
N SER A 147 -0.99 -7.51 20.94
CA SER A 147 -1.14 -8.61 21.91
C SER A 147 -0.81 -8.16 23.34
N GLU A 148 0.25 -7.38 23.52
CA GLU A 148 0.62 -6.80 24.82
C GLU A 148 -0.45 -5.84 25.33
N LEU A 149 -0.99 -4.97 24.47
CA LEU A 149 -2.12 -4.10 24.81
C LEU A 149 -3.34 -4.90 25.27
N SER A 150 -3.71 -5.94 24.54
CA SER A 150 -4.83 -6.83 24.89
C SER A 150 -4.63 -7.47 26.26
N ASN A 151 -3.43 -8.00 26.54
CA ASN A 151 -3.09 -8.62 27.83
C ASN A 151 -3.11 -7.60 28.97
N THR A 152 -2.61 -6.39 28.73
CA THR A 152 -2.59 -5.31 29.71
C THR A 152 -4.02 -4.88 30.08
N LEU A 153 -4.89 -4.68 29.08
CA LEU A 153 -6.30 -4.34 29.32
C LEU A 153 -7.04 -5.47 30.04
N ALA A 154 -6.74 -6.73 29.71
CA ALA A 154 -7.31 -7.88 30.41
C ALA A 154 -6.85 -7.94 31.87
N SER A 155 -5.59 -7.61 32.20
CA SER A 155 -5.07 -7.54 33.54
C SER A 155 -5.74 -6.42 34.39
N PHE A 156 -6.20 -5.36 33.74
CA PHE A 156 -7.00 -4.30 34.37
C PHE A 156 -8.49 -4.69 34.60
N GLY A 157 -8.89 -5.89 34.15
CA GLY A 157 -10.22 -6.44 34.38
C GLY A 157 -11.27 -6.03 33.33
N PHE A 158 -10.88 -5.47 32.22
CA PHE A 158 -11.80 -5.14 31.12
C PHE A 158 -12.35 -6.42 30.47
N LYS A 159 -13.62 -6.39 30.06
CA LYS A 159 -14.28 -7.52 29.37
C LYS A 159 -13.80 -7.62 27.93
N LYS A 160 -13.79 -8.83 27.38
CA LYS A 160 -13.34 -9.10 26.01
C LYS A 160 -13.97 -8.16 24.96
N LYS A 161 -15.27 -7.91 25.02
CA LYS A 161 -15.97 -6.98 24.12
C LYS A 161 -15.43 -5.55 24.17
N GLN A 162 -15.07 -5.08 25.36
CA GLN A 162 -14.49 -3.76 25.58
C GLN A 162 -13.08 -3.69 25.02
N ILE A 163 -12.29 -4.74 25.22
CA ILE A 163 -10.93 -4.87 24.66
C ILE A 163 -10.98 -4.89 23.14
N ASP A 164 -11.84 -5.73 22.53
CA ASP A 164 -12.00 -5.81 21.07
C ASP A 164 -12.40 -4.45 20.48
N TYR A 165 -13.29 -3.72 21.14
CA TYR A 165 -13.67 -2.37 20.75
C TYR A 165 -12.48 -1.40 20.81
N ALA A 166 -11.71 -1.40 21.89
CA ALA A 166 -10.54 -0.55 22.05
C ALA A 166 -9.47 -0.86 21.00
N LEU A 167 -9.14 -2.14 20.78
CA LEU A 167 -8.17 -2.58 19.77
C LEU A 167 -8.54 -2.15 18.34
N THR A 168 -9.83 -2.09 18.03
CA THR A 168 -10.32 -1.67 16.72
C THR A 168 -10.24 -0.15 16.53
N ASN A 169 -10.39 0.64 17.62
CA ASN A 169 -10.54 2.10 17.54
C ASN A 169 -9.30 2.89 17.99
N VAL A 170 -8.29 2.25 18.59
CA VAL A 170 -7.05 2.91 18.99
C VAL A 170 -6.30 3.44 17.77
N THR A 171 -5.92 4.72 17.82
CA THR A 171 -5.25 5.42 16.70
C THR A 171 -3.74 5.48 16.87
N ASN A 172 -3.25 5.58 18.10
CA ASN A 172 -1.82 5.51 18.38
C ASN A 172 -1.34 4.06 18.24
N LYS A 173 -0.32 3.80 17.40
CA LYS A 173 0.23 2.45 17.15
C LYS A 173 1.73 2.36 17.43
N LYS A 174 2.31 3.36 18.11
CA LYS A 174 3.76 3.44 18.27
C LYS A 174 4.24 3.37 19.72
N ASP A 175 3.39 3.66 20.68
CA ASP A 175 3.74 3.81 22.08
C ASP A 175 2.69 3.08 22.93
N LEU A 176 3.09 1.99 23.59
CA LEU A 176 2.19 1.11 24.33
C LEU A 176 1.48 1.86 25.46
N ASP A 177 2.19 2.75 26.18
CA ASP A 177 1.61 3.49 27.30
C ASP A 177 0.50 4.42 26.82
N LYS A 178 0.71 5.11 25.71
CA LYS A 178 -0.31 5.97 25.08
C LYS A 178 -1.46 5.15 24.49
N MET A 179 -1.18 3.96 23.97
CA MET A 179 -2.23 3.05 23.50
C MET A 179 -3.11 2.58 24.64
N VAL A 180 -2.52 2.26 25.81
CA VAL A 180 -3.26 1.88 27.02
C VAL A 180 -4.14 3.03 27.49
N GLU A 181 -3.58 4.25 27.60
CA GLU A 181 -4.33 5.44 27.99
C GLU A 181 -5.51 5.74 27.05
N GLU A 182 -5.26 5.74 25.74
CA GLU A 182 -6.30 5.94 24.70
C GLU A 182 -7.37 4.84 24.78
N SER A 183 -6.96 3.59 24.96
CA SER A 183 -7.86 2.44 25.06
C SER A 183 -8.77 2.53 26.29
N ILE A 184 -8.23 2.94 27.44
CA ILE A 184 -9.02 3.16 28.67
C ILE A 184 -10.04 4.26 28.43
N ASN A 185 -9.66 5.37 27.80
CA ASN A 185 -10.58 6.47 27.46
C ASN A 185 -11.69 6.01 26.49
N LEU A 186 -11.36 5.21 25.49
CA LEU A 186 -12.34 4.61 24.58
C LEU A 186 -13.31 3.68 25.30
N ILE A 187 -12.81 2.81 26.20
CA ILE A 187 -13.63 1.87 26.95
C ILE A 187 -14.54 2.61 27.94
N THR A 188 -14.05 3.65 28.61
CA THR A 188 -14.86 4.44 29.57
C THR A 188 -15.94 5.25 28.89
N SER A 189 -15.73 5.65 27.62
CA SER A 189 -16.73 6.31 26.78
C SER A 189 -17.67 5.31 26.10
N TYR A 190 -17.32 4.03 26.07
CA TYR A 190 -18.14 2.96 25.52
C TYR A 190 -19.26 2.63 26.49
N LYS A 191 -20.45 3.17 26.24
CA LYS A 191 -21.67 2.77 26.99
C LYS A 191 -22.08 1.38 26.50
N ASP A 192 -21.97 0.39 27.38
CA ASP A 192 -22.51 -0.95 27.17
C ASP A 192 -24.00 -0.85 26.82
N GLY A 193 -24.34 -1.03 25.54
CA GLY A 193 -25.64 -1.43 25.08
C GLY A 193 -26.82 -0.49 25.34
N GLU A 194 -27.09 0.40 24.41
CA GLU A 194 -28.45 0.61 23.95
C GLU A 194 -28.67 -0.14 22.64
N VAL A 195 -28.90 -1.43 22.74
CA VAL A 195 -29.74 -2.13 21.78
C VAL A 195 -31.15 -1.77 22.18
N ARG A 196 -31.68 -0.71 21.59
CA ARG A 196 -33.14 -0.53 21.58
C ARG A 196 -33.72 -1.48 20.55
N ALA A 197 -34.65 -2.27 21.06
CA ALA A 197 -35.55 -3.16 20.32
C ALA A 197 -36.25 -2.46 19.13
#